data_7a7bf5215cb7481ff857d139590648af
#
_entry.id   7a7bf5215cb7481ff857d139590648af
#
_cell.length_a   1.000
_cell.length_b   1.000
_cell.length_c   1.000
_cell.angle_alpha   90.00
_cell.angle_beta   90.00
_cell.angle_gamma   90.00
#
_symmetry.space_group_name_H-M   'P 1'
#
loop_
_entity.id
_entity.type
_entity.pdbx_description
1 polymer ?
#
loop_
_entity_poly.entity_id
_entity_poly.type
_entity_poly.pdbx_seq_one_letter_code
_entity_poly.pdbx_strand_id
1 'polypeptide(L)' 'MKILVCDPISPKGIAALQQPPEFQVVVLSKRHTEAELLPLVTDAVAMLVRSETKVSRLVLEAATRLRVVGRAGVGVDNVD' A
#
# COMPACT_ATOMS: atom_id res chain seq x y z
N MET A 1 12.51 2.88 -5.11
CA MET A 1 11.69 2.37 -4.00
C MET A 1 10.24 2.33 -4.44
N LYS A 2 9.63 1.20 -4.28
CA LYS A 2 8.24 1.00 -4.70
C LYS A 2 7.27 1.32 -3.57
N ILE A 3 6.31 2.20 -3.86
CA ILE A 3 5.23 2.54 -2.95
C ILE A 3 3.93 2.05 -3.55
N LEU A 4 3.23 1.18 -2.85
CA LEU A 4 1.99 0.59 -3.33
C LEU A 4 0.80 1.30 -2.68
N VAL A 5 -0.03 1.94 -3.49
CA VAL A 5 -1.24 2.62 -3.04
C VAL A 5 -2.41 1.70 -3.33
N CYS A 6 -2.93 1.05 -2.29
CA CYS A 6 -3.90 -0.03 -2.43
C CYS A 6 -5.35 0.47 -2.49
N ASP A 7 -5.63 1.60 -1.84
CA ASP A 7 -6.97 2.16 -1.79
C ASP A 7 -6.93 3.61 -2.28
N PRO A 8 -8.06 4.16 -2.74
CA PRO A 8 -8.10 5.53 -3.25
C PRO A 8 -7.67 6.54 -2.20
N ILE A 9 -6.72 7.40 -2.56
CA ILE A 9 -6.35 8.57 -1.76
C ILE A 9 -6.47 9.81 -2.63
N SER A 10 -6.38 10.99 -2.02
CA SER A 10 -6.58 12.23 -2.75
C SER A 10 -5.53 12.41 -3.85
N PRO A 11 -5.88 13.07 -4.98
CA PRO A 11 -4.90 13.38 -6.03
C PRO A 11 -3.69 14.17 -5.52
N LYS A 12 -3.89 15.04 -4.53
CA LYS A 12 -2.79 15.78 -3.91
C LYS A 12 -1.82 14.87 -3.20
N GLY A 13 -2.33 13.86 -2.50
CA GLY A 13 -1.49 12.87 -1.82
C GLY A 13 -0.68 12.05 -2.82
N ILE A 14 -1.31 11.61 -3.90
CA ILE A 14 -0.62 10.89 -4.98
C ILE A 14 0.49 11.76 -5.58
N ALA A 15 0.17 13.02 -5.90
CA ALA A 15 1.14 13.93 -6.49
C ALA A 15 2.35 14.16 -5.58
N ALA A 16 2.11 14.29 -4.28
CA ALA A 16 3.19 14.46 -3.30
C ALA A 16 4.13 13.24 -3.28
N LEU A 17 3.57 12.03 -3.38
CA LEU A 17 4.37 10.81 -3.41
C LEU A 17 5.17 10.66 -4.71
N GLN A 18 4.69 11.22 -5.80
CA GLN A 18 5.35 11.13 -7.10
C GLN A 18 6.48 12.14 -7.29
N GLN A 19 6.58 13.15 -6.42
CA GLN A 19 7.62 14.17 -6.54
C GLN A 19 9.04 13.63 -6.42
N PRO A 20 9.38 12.80 -5.41
CA PRO A 20 10.72 12.23 -5.34
C PRO A 20 10.95 11.26 -6.50
N PRO A 21 11.99 11.48 -7.34
CA PRO A 21 12.21 10.62 -8.51
C PRO A 21 12.56 9.18 -8.15
N GLU A 22 13.07 8.93 -6.94
CA GLU A 22 13.40 7.60 -6.46
C GLU A 22 12.17 6.77 -6.07
N PHE A 23 10.98 7.39 -5.97
CA PHE A 23 9.76 6.70 -5.62
C PHE A 23 9.02 6.25 -6.88
N GLN A 24 8.84 4.94 -6.97
CA GLN A 24 7.96 4.35 -7.97
C GLN A 24 6.60 4.12 -7.33
N VAL A 25 5.63 4.97 -7.66
CA VAL A 25 4.30 4.91 -7.06
C VAL A 25 3.40 4.06 -7.96
N VAL A 26 2.89 2.96 -7.40
CA VAL A 26 1.96 2.07 -8.09
C VAL A 26 0.59 2.24 -7.46
N VAL A 27 -0.34 2.81 -8.21
CA VAL A 27 -1.70 3.05 -7.74
C VAL A 27 -2.61 1.96 -8.29
N LEU A 28 -3.22 1.19 -7.40
CA LEU A 28 -4.16 0.15 -7.80
C LEU A 28 -5.51 0.78 -8.12
N SER A 29 -6.07 0.40 -9.26
CA SER A 29 -7.32 0.99 -9.75
C SER A 29 -8.57 0.40 -9.12
N LYS A 30 -8.43 -0.72 -8.40
CA LYS A 30 -9.53 -1.40 -7.75
C LYS A 30 -9.02 -2.13 -6.52
N ARG A 31 -9.97 -2.54 -5.67
CA ARG A 31 -9.64 -3.38 -4.51
C ARG A 31 -9.09 -4.72 -4.98
N HIS A 32 -8.02 -5.17 -4.34
CA HIS A 32 -7.40 -6.45 -4.59
C HIS A 32 -7.63 -7.40 -3.41
N THR A 33 -7.80 -8.67 -3.73
CA THR A 33 -7.86 -9.71 -2.70
C THR A 33 -6.48 -9.95 -2.11
N GLU A 34 -6.43 -10.66 -0.97
CA GLU A 34 -5.17 -11.04 -0.34
C GLU A 34 -4.26 -11.77 -1.33
N ALA A 35 -4.80 -12.74 -2.06
CA ALA A 35 -4.02 -13.50 -3.04
C ALA A 35 -3.46 -12.62 -4.16
N GLU A 36 -4.24 -11.64 -4.59
CA GLU A 36 -3.79 -10.71 -5.65
C GLU A 36 -2.69 -9.77 -5.15
N LEU A 37 -2.70 -9.43 -3.87
CA LEU A 37 -1.70 -8.55 -3.29
C LEU A 37 -0.33 -9.21 -3.10
N LEU A 38 -0.29 -10.51 -2.85
CA LEU A 38 0.95 -11.18 -2.51
C LEU A 38 2.09 -10.92 -3.51
N PRO A 39 1.89 -11.07 -4.83
CA PRO A 39 2.97 -10.79 -5.77
C PRO A 39 3.29 -9.30 -5.89
N LEU A 40 2.35 -8.43 -5.56
CA LEU A 40 2.54 -6.98 -5.67
C LEU A 40 3.36 -6.40 -4.50
N VAL A 41 3.29 -7.03 -3.33
CA VAL A 41 3.92 -6.48 -2.13
C VAL A 41 5.35 -6.96 -1.92
N THR A 42 5.83 -7.95 -2.67
CA THR A 42 7.14 -8.57 -2.42
C THR A 42 8.30 -7.58 -2.52
N ASP A 43 8.18 -6.58 -3.36
CA ASP A 43 9.22 -5.56 -3.55
C ASP A 43 8.80 -4.17 -3.08
N ALA A 44 7.63 -4.05 -2.45
CA ALA A 44 7.15 -2.76 -1.95
C ALA A 44 7.89 -2.37 -0.66
N VAL A 45 8.31 -1.12 -0.58
CA VAL A 45 8.92 -0.55 0.61
C VAL A 45 7.87 0.09 1.51
N ALA A 46 6.78 0.56 0.92
CA ALA A 46 5.69 1.19 1.64
C ALA A 46 4.35 0.79 1.02
N MET A 47 3.33 0.72 1.85
CA MET A 47 1.95 0.51 1.43
C MET A 47 1.07 1.60 2.01
N LEU A 48 0.17 2.13 1.21
CA LEU A 48 -0.84 3.08 1.67
C LEU A 48 -2.21 2.46 1.48
N VAL A 49 -2.97 2.42 2.57
CA VAL A 49 -4.31 1.81 2.57
C VAL A 49 -5.32 2.73 3.25
N ARG A 50 -6.58 2.47 2.98
CA ARG A 50 -7.69 3.01 3.75
C ARG A 50 -8.41 1.84 4.42
N SER A 51 -9.72 1.92 4.57
CA SER A 51 -10.49 0.86 5.22
C SER A 51 -10.81 -0.34 4.32
N GLU A 52 -10.61 -0.21 3.02
CA GLU A 52 -11.06 -1.22 2.04
C GLU A 52 -10.09 -2.38 1.91
N THR A 53 -8.79 -2.11 1.94
CA THR A 53 -7.77 -3.15 1.82
C THR A 53 -7.38 -3.64 3.19
N LYS A 54 -7.40 -4.95 3.37
CA LYS A 54 -6.94 -5.57 4.60
C LYS A 54 -5.47 -5.95 4.46
N VAL A 55 -4.64 -5.39 5.34
CA VAL A 55 -3.23 -5.75 5.43
C VAL A 55 -3.12 -6.88 6.43
N SER A 56 -3.26 -8.10 5.95
CA SER A 56 -3.24 -9.30 6.78
C SER A 56 -1.82 -9.71 7.13
N ARG A 57 -1.71 -10.63 8.08
CA ARG A 57 -0.43 -11.22 8.44
C ARG A 57 0.24 -11.87 7.22
N LEU A 58 -0.53 -12.56 6.37
CA LEU A 58 0.03 -13.20 5.19
C LEU A 58 0.63 -12.19 4.22
N VAL A 59 -0.04 -11.04 4.02
CA VAL A 59 0.47 -9.94 3.20
C VAL A 59 1.75 -9.37 3.80
N LEU A 60 1.77 -9.15 5.11
CA LEU A 60 2.96 -8.63 5.79
C LEU A 60 4.14 -9.59 5.70
N GLU A 61 3.90 -10.89 5.81
CA GLU A 61 4.95 -11.89 5.67
C GLU A 61 5.53 -11.94 4.25
N ALA A 62 4.69 -11.72 3.24
CA ALA A 62 5.14 -11.68 1.85
C ALA A 62 5.92 -10.39 1.52
N ALA A 63 5.64 -9.31 2.23
CA ALA A 63 6.23 -7.99 1.99
C ALA A 63 7.60 -7.88 2.71
N THR A 64 8.59 -8.61 2.22
CA THR A 64 9.88 -8.74 2.90
C THR A 64 10.71 -7.45 2.91
N ARG A 65 10.41 -6.50 2.04
CA ARG A 65 11.10 -5.21 1.97
C ARG A 65 10.31 -4.06 2.57
N LEU A 66 9.12 -4.36 3.08
CA LEU A 66 8.21 -3.34 3.59
C LEU A 66 8.78 -2.72 4.87
N ARG A 67 8.78 -1.38 4.91
CA ARG A 67 9.25 -0.61 6.07
C ARG A 67 8.13 0.16 6.74
N VAL A 68 7.08 0.51 5.98
CA VAL A 68 6.01 1.34 6.52
C VAL A 68 4.68 0.99 5.90
N VAL A 69 3.63 1.01 6.71
CA VAL A 69 2.25 0.93 6.26
C VAL A 69 1.55 2.19 6.74
N GLY A 70 1.10 3.02 5.79
CA GLY A 70 0.33 4.20 6.09
C GLY A 70 -1.16 3.91 5.92
N ARG A 71 -1.97 4.36 6.87
CA ARG A 71 -3.42 4.22 6.78
C ARG A 71 -4.08 5.59 6.85
N ALA A 72 -4.85 5.91 5.83
CA ALA A 72 -5.66 7.13 5.80
C ALA A 72 -7.04 6.80 6.37
N GLY A 73 -7.32 7.25 7.59
CA GLY A 73 -8.57 6.98 8.26
C GLY A 73 -8.40 6.85 9.76
N VAL A 74 -9.45 6.41 10.42
CA VAL A 74 -9.48 6.25 11.87
C VAL A 74 -9.36 4.77 12.23
N GLY A 75 -8.48 4.46 13.18
CA GLY A 75 -8.28 3.09 13.66
C GLY A 75 -7.36 2.28 12.77
N VAL A 76 -7.13 1.02 13.15
CA VAL A 76 -6.23 0.11 12.46
C VAL A 76 -6.84 -1.29 12.30
N ASP A 77 -8.15 -1.36 12.22
CA ASP A 77 -8.88 -2.63 12.22
C ASP A 77 -8.54 -3.52 11.04
N ASN A 78 -8.11 -2.94 9.93
CA ASN A 78 -7.77 -3.67 8.71
C ASN A 78 -6.28 -3.96 8.56
N VAL A 79 -5.48 -3.65 9.58
CA VAL A 79 -4.04 -3.95 9.60
C VAL A 79 -3.77 -4.95 10.73
N ASP A 80 -3.17 -6.05 10.36
CA ASP A 80 -2.81 -7.09 11.33
C ASP A 80 -1.46 -6.77 12.00
#